data_f80176cc7a9242f0191d83292dc2ea9d
#
_entry.id   f80176cc7a9242f0191d83292dc2ea9d
#
_cell.length_a   1.000
_cell.length_b   1.000
_cell.length_c   1.000
_cell.angle_alpha   90.00
_cell.angle_beta   90.00
_cell.angle_gamma   90.00
#
_symmetry.space_group_name_H-M   'P 1'
#
loop_
_entity.id
_entity.type
_entity.pdbx_description
1 polymer ?
#
loop_
_entity_poly.entity_id
_entity_poly.type
_entity_poly.pdbx_seq_one_letter_code
_entity_poly.pdbx_strand_id
1 'polypeptide(L)'
;EEQNISEDIEFDNLDHLCNHFMIYKKREAIATARVREKENHIFKIERVAVLVEHRNIKVGSLLINEIIKYYNETENKSSIILHSQVAVEKFYKSLNFVSYGENFLEDGILHIAMRHIN
;
A
#
# COMPACT_ATOMS: atom_id res chain seq x y z
N GLU A 1 -0.66 -18.96 12.73
CA GLU A 1 0.08 -19.32 11.54
C GLU A 1 -0.42 -18.59 10.32
N GLU A 2 0.46 -18.40 9.41
CA GLU A 2 0.11 -17.67 8.20
C GLU A 2 -0.88 -18.41 7.33
N GLN A 3 -0.96 -19.72 7.47
CA GLN A 3 -1.86 -20.48 6.63
C GLN A 3 -3.33 -20.10 6.85
N ASN A 4 -3.62 -19.32 7.88
CA ASN A 4 -4.98 -18.86 8.10
C ASN A 4 -5.27 -17.52 7.45
N ILE A 5 -4.30 -16.95 6.76
CA ILE A 5 -4.47 -15.66 6.11
C ILE A 5 -5.00 -15.87 4.70
N SER A 6 -6.11 -15.23 4.41
CA SER A 6 -6.67 -15.24 3.06
C SER A 6 -6.18 -14.01 2.31
N GLU A 7 -5.73 -14.21 1.08
CA GLU A 7 -5.23 -13.13 0.25
C GLU A 7 -6.35 -12.65 -0.67
N ASP A 8 -7.43 -12.21 -0.07
CA ASP A 8 -8.55 -11.71 -0.86
C ASP A 8 -8.32 -10.25 -1.19
N ILE A 9 -8.22 -9.96 -2.47
CA ILE A 9 -8.12 -8.59 -2.96
C ILE A 9 -9.49 -8.22 -3.48
N GLU A 10 -10.11 -7.23 -2.85
CA GLU A 10 -11.43 -6.79 -3.24
C GLU A 10 -11.39 -5.35 -3.72
N PHE A 11 -12.21 -5.06 -4.72
CA PHE A 11 -12.32 -3.72 -5.26
C PHE A 11 -13.64 -3.11 -4.84
N ASP A 12 -13.56 -1.91 -4.33
CA ASP A 12 -14.73 -1.13 -3.98
C ASP A 12 -14.71 0.11 -4.86
N ASN A 13 -15.65 0.18 -5.80
CA ASN A 13 -15.70 1.28 -6.75
C ASN A 13 -16.68 2.36 -6.34
N LEU A 14 -16.82 2.58 -5.04
CA LEU A 14 -17.63 3.68 -4.56
C LEU A 14 -17.12 5.00 -5.12
N ASP A 15 -15.81 5.09 -5.32
CA ASP A 15 -15.18 6.21 -5.97
C ASP A 15 -14.41 5.63 -7.15
N HIS A 16 -14.84 5.95 -8.38
CA HIS A 16 -14.24 5.34 -9.56
C HIS A 16 -12.77 5.71 -9.76
N LEU A 17 -12.23 6.60 -8.94
CA LEU A 17 -10.79 6.92 -8.97
C LEU A 17 -10.01 6.15 -7.93
N CYS A 18 -10.67 5.32 -7.13
CA CYS A 18 -10.02 4.60 -6.05
C CYS A 18 -10.35 3.12 -6.09
N ASN A 19 -9.36 2.30 -5.78
CA ASN A 19 -9.53 0.88 -5.55
C ASN A 19 -9.16 0.59 -4.11
N HIS A 20 -9.91 -0.30 -3.48
CA HIS A 20 -9.64 -0.71 -2.10
C HIS A 20 -9.10 -2.13 -2.10
N PHE A 21 -8.07 -2.34 -1.29
CA PHE A 21 -7.42 -3.64 -1.16
C PHE A 21 -7.51 -4.07 0.29
N MET A 22 -7.80 -5.34 0.52
CA MET A 22 -7.98 -5.85 1.88
C MET A 22 -7.36 -7.22 2.00
N ILE A 23 -6.80 -7.48 3.18
CA ILE A 23 -6.30 -8.80 3.55
C ILE A 23 -7.22 -9.31 4.63
N TYR A 24 -7.69 -10.54 4.48
CA TYR A 24 -8.60 -11.16 5.42
C TYR A 24 -7.93 -12.34 6.12
N LYS A 25 -8.28 -12.51 7.37
CA LYS A 25 -7.94 -13.71 8.12
C LYS A 25 -9.22 -14.17 8.80
N LYS A 26 -9.66 -15.38 8.45
CA LYS A 26 -10.88 -15.96 9.05
C LYS A 26 -12.06 -14.98 8.98
N ARG A 27 -12.27 -14.40 7.79
CA ARG A 27 -13.39 -13.48 7.52
C ARG A 27 -13.27 -12.12 8.18
N GLU A 28 -12.17 -11.86 8.84
CA GLU A 28 -11.94 -10.55 9.43
C GLU A 28 -10.93 -9.79 8.58
N ALA A 29 -11.28 -8.55 8.19
CA ALA A 29 -10.34 -7.71 7.48
C ALA A 29 -9.26 -7.27 8.46
N ILE A 30 -8.02 -7.68 8.23
CA ILE A 30 -6.92 -7.37 9.14
C ILE A 30 -5.99 -6.31 8.58
N ALA A 31 -6.11 -6.00 7.30
CA ALA A 31 -5.31 -4.94 6.67
C ALA A 31 -6.09 -4.37 5.51
N THR A 32 -5.95 -3.08 5.30
CA THR A 32 -6.60 -2.42 4.17
C THR A 32 -5.72 -1.33 3.64
N ALA A 33 -5.93 -0.98 2.36
CA ALA A 33 -5.28 0.15 1.73
C ALA A 33 -6.17 0.64 0.60
N ARG A 34 -5.98 1.91 0.25
CA ARG A 34 -6.68 2.50 -0.89
C ARG A 34 -5.63 2.91 -1.90
N VAL A 35 -5.93 2.69 -3.19
CA VAL A 35 -5.06 3.14 -4.26
C VAL A 35 -5.87 4.06 -5.16
N ARG A 36 -5.34 5.25 -5.41
CA ARG A 36 -5.97 6.25 -6.22
C ARG A 36 -5.10 6.55 -7.43
N GLU A 37 -5.70 6.58 -8.60
CA GLU A 37 -4.98 7.00 -9.80
C GLU A 37 -4.93 8.52 -9.81
N LYS A 38 -3.74 9.09 -9.72
CA LYS A 38 -3.56 10.54 -9.71
C LYS A 38 -3.50 11.12 -11.10
N GLU A 39 -2.78 10.44 -11.98
CA GLU A 39 -2.63 10.81 -13.39
C GLU A 39 -2.52 9.51 -14.15
N ASN A 40 -2.46 9.59 -15.47
CA ASN A 40 -2.35 8.37 -16.27
C ASN A 40 -1.22 7.50 -15.76
N HIS A 41 -1.58 6.29 -15.30
CA HIS A 41 -0.64 5.25 -14.88
C HIS A 41 0.19 5.60 -13.66
N ILE A 42 -0.20 6.64 -12.88
CA ILE A 42 0.44 6.93 -11.60
C ILE A 42 -0.57 6.61 -10.51
N PHE A 43 -0.26 5.60 -9.71
CA PHE A 43 -1.17 5.08 -8.68
C PHE A 43 -0.57 5.33 -7.31
N LYS A 44 -1.32 6.03 -6.46
CA LYS A 44 -0.85 6.37 -5.12
C LYS A 44 -1.52 5.47 -4.09
N ILE A 45 -0.72 4.75 -3.32
CA ILE A 45 -1.20 3.95 -2.20
C ILE A 45 -1.44 4.89 -1.03
N GLU A 46 -2.65 4.81 -0.46
CA GLU A 46 -3.07 5.68 0.64
C GLU A 46 -3.78 4.87 1.70
N ARG A 47 -3.83 5.43 2.91
CA ARG A 47 -4.65 4.90 4.00
C ARG A 47 -4.35 3.44 4.28
N VAL A 48 -3.06 3.11 4.31
CA VAL A 48 -2.63 1.77 4.68
C VAL A 48 -2.88 1.59 6.17
N ALA A 49 -3.58 0.53 6.54
CA ALA A 49 -3.87 0.24 7.93
C ALA A 49 -3.83 -1.26 8.16
N VAL A 50 -3.20 -1.66 9.26
CA VAL A 50 -3.14 -3.04 9.69
C VAL A 50 -3.61 -3.07 11.14
N LEU A 51 -4.50 -4.02 11.46
CA LEU A 51 -4.97 -4.16 12.84
C LEU A 51 -3.80 -4.34 13.79
N VAL A 52 -3.92 -3.77 14.99
CA VAL A 52 -2.86 -3.79 15.97
C VAL A 52 -2.34 -5.21 16.22
N GLU A 53 -3.26 -6.16 16.35
CA GLU A 53 -2.89 -7.55 16.62
C GLU A 53 -2.11 -8.19 15.48
N HIS A 54 -2.16 -7.58 14.32
CA HIS A 54 -1.54 -8.13 13.11
C HIS A 54 -0.49 -7.20 12.53
N ARG A 55 -0.04 -6.23 13.32
CA ARG A 55 0.98 -5.27 12.87
C ARG A 55 2.35 -5.90 12.93
N ASN A 56 2.56 -6.83 12.04
CA ASN A 56 3.88 -7.38 11.86
C ASN A 56 4.25 -7.18 10.40
N ILE A 57 5.53 -7.34 10.12
CA ILE A 57 6.04 -7.02 8.81
C ILE A 57 5.43 -7.90 7.73
N LYS A 58 5.01 -9.12 8.09
CA LYS A 58 4.48 -10.05 7.09
C LYS A 58 3.16 -9.58 6.52
N VAL A 59 2.24 -9.12 7.36
CA VAL A 59 0.93 -8.69 6.87
C VAL A 59 1.06 -7.43 6.03
N GLY A 60 1.82 -6.45 6.53
CA GLY A 60 2.04 -5.23 5.77
C GLY A 60 2.73 -5.51 4.45
N SER A 61 3.76 -6.35 4.45
CA SER A 61 4.47 -6.71 3.22
C SER A 61 3.54 -7.41 2.25
N LEU A 62 2.71 -8.32 2.76
CA LEU A 62 1.77 -9.04 1.90
C LEU A 62 0.83 -8.07 1.20
N LEU A 63 0.25 -7.15 1.95
CA LEU A 63 -0.68 -6.17 1.38
C LEU A 63 -0.01 -5.35 0.28
N ILE A 64 1.15 -4.78 0.58
CA ILE A 64 1.82 -3.90 -0.37
C ILE A 64 2.28 -4.69 -1.60
N ASN A 65 2.82 -5.88 -1.40
CA ASN A 65 3.28 -6.70 -2.53
C ASN A 65 2.13 -7.14 -3.43
N GLU A 66 0.95 -7.42 -2.86
CA GLU A 66 -0.20 -7.78 -3.66
C GLU A 66 -0.69 -6.59 -4.49
N ILE A 67 -0.64 -5.40 -3.91
CA ILE A 67 -0.99 -4.19 -4.67
C ILE A 67 -0.05 -4.00 -5.84
N ILE A 68 1.25 -4.12 -5.59
CA ILE A 68 2.25 -3.95 -6.64
C ILE A 68 2.05 -4.98 -7.74
N LYS A 69 1.83 -6.23 -7.35
CA LYS A 69 1.60 -7.30 -8.31
C LYS A 69 0.38 -7.01 -9.18
N TYR A 70 -0.70 -6.57 -8.55
CA TYR A 70 -1.93 -6.27 -9.28
C TYR A 70 -1.69 -5.23 -10.36
N TYR A 71 -1.03 -4.12 -10.02
CA TYR A 71 -0.84 -3.05 -10.99
C TYR A 71 0.21 -3.41 -12.04
N ASN A 72 1.19 -4.22 -11.68
CA ASN A 72 2.14 -4.69 -12.68
C ASN A 72 1.49 -5.62 -13.70
N GLU A 73 0.45 -6.34 -13.30
CA GLU A 73 -0.22 -7.28 -14.19
C GLU A 73 -1.36 -6.65 -14.98
N THR A 74 -2.00 -5.62 -14.43
CA THR A 74 -3.19 -5.07 -15.06
C THR A 74 -2.95 -3.74 -15.76
N GLU A 75 -1.87 -3.03 -15.40
CA GLU A 75 -1.59 -1.72 -15.97
C GLU A 75 -0.23 -1.75 -16.63
N ASN A 76 -0.18 -1.26 -17.86
CA ASN A 76 1.07 -1.19 -18.58
C ASN A 76 1.82 0.08 -18.15
N LYS A 77 3.09 -0.10 -17.73
CA LYS A 77 3.96 1.03 -17.38
C LYS A 77 3.42 1.85 -16.21
N SER A 78 2.86 1.17 -15.21
CA SER A 78 2.36 1.88 -14.04
C SER A 78 3.52 2.36 -13.16
N SER A 79 3.28 3.48 -12.48
CA SER A 79 4.15 3.98 -11.41
C SER A 79 3.39 3.92 -10.11
N ILE A 80 4.00 3.36 -9.09
CA ILE A 80 3.38 3.20 -7.78
C ILE A 80 4.09 4.14 -6.82
N ILE A 81 3.34 5.05 -6.21
CA ILE A 81 3.91 6.01 -5.26
C ILE A 81 3.13 5.96 -3.95
N LEU A 82 3.74 6.49 -2.91
CA LEU A 82 3.07 6.68 -1.63
C LEU A 82 3.77 7.77 -0.84
N HIS A 83 3.10 8.23 0.22
CA HIS A 83 3.70 9.12 1.20
C HIS A 83 3.89 8.32 2.48
N SER A 84 5.15 8.10 2.86
CA SER A 84 5.46 7.31 4.05
C SER A 84 5.75 8.23 5.21
N GLN A 85 5.22 7.89 6.40
CA GLN A 85 5.77 8.50 7.60
C GLN A 85 7.25 8.16 7.65
N VAL A 86 8.06 9.14 8.00
CA VAL A 86 9.51 8.93 8.05
C VAL A 86 9.87 7.79 9.00
N ALA A 87 9.09 7.63 10.06
CA ALA A 87 9.34 6.58 11.05
C ALA A 87 9.28 5.16 10.47
N VAL A 88 8.54 4.97 9.36
CA VAL A 88 8.43 3.63 8.75
C VAL A 88 9.02 3.60 7.34
N GLU A 89 9.85 4.56 7.03
CA GLU A 89 10.49 4.63 5.71
C GLU A 89 11.25 3.35 5.38
N LYS A 90 11.93 2.78 6.36
CA LYS A 90 12.73 1.57 6.13
C LYS A 90 11.88 0.37 5.72
N PHE A 91 10.66 0.30 6.23
CA PHE A 91 9.75 -0.77 5.85
C PHE A 91 9.50 -0.75 4.34
N TYR A 92 9.19 0.43 3.81
CA TYR A 92 8.92 0.54 2.38
C TYR A 92 10.19 0.36 1.56
N LYS A 93 11.33 0.79 2.08
CA LYS A 93 12.59 0.55 1.37
C LYS A 93 12.86 -0.95 1.23
N SER A 94 12.47 -1.74 2.21
CA SER A 94 12.64 -3.19 2.13
C SER A 94 11.74 -3.81 1.06
N LEU A 95 10.76 -3.08 0.56
CA LEU A 95 9.84 -3.54 -0.47
C LEU A 95 10.15 -2.89 -1.82
N ASN A 96 11.38 -2.37 -1.97
CA ASN A 96 11.87 -1.77 -3.22
C ASN A 96 11.25 -0.43 -3.54
N PHE A 97 10.93 0.33 -2.51
CA PHE A 97 10.58 1.73 -2.68
C PHE A 97 11.81 2.59 -2.42
N VAL A 98 11.91 3.70 -3.12
CA VAL A 98 12.95 4.69 -2.89
C VAL A 98 12.30 6.03 -2.57
N SER A 99 12.93 6.77 -1.66
CA SER A 99 12.44 8.09 -1.29
C SER A 99 12.86 9.13 -2.33
N TYR A 100 12.04 10.14 -2.50
CA TYR A 100 12.40 11.27 -3.35
C TYR A 100 11.83 12.54 -2.75
N GLY A 101 12.48 13.67 -3.08
CA GLY A 101 12.06 14.96 -2.56
C GLY A 101 12.47 15.13 -1.11
N GLU A 102 11.90 16.15 -0.49
CA GLU A 102 12.23 16.50 0.89
C GLU A 102 11.13 16.07 1.81
N ASN A 103 11.47 15.93 3.09
CA ASN A 103 10.46 15.63 4.10
C ASN A 103 9.44 16.76 4.17
N PHE A 104 8.19 16.40 4.47
CA PHE A 104 7.11 17.37 4.57
C PHE A 104 6.14 16.92 5.66
N LEU A 105 5.35 17.88 6.13
CA LEU A 105 4.33 17.57 7.15
C LEU A 105 3.03 17.21 6.46
N GLU A 106 2.42 16.13 6.92
CA GLU A 106 1.10 15.70 6.47
C GLU A 106 0.35 15.29 7.72
N ASP A 107 -0.76 15.96 8.01
CA ASP A 107 -1.51 15.72 9.25
C ASP A 107 -0.63 15.89 10.50
N GLY A 108 0.32 16.82 10.44
CA GLY A 108 1.20 17.10 11.55
C GLY A 108 2.30 16.08 11.78
N ILE A 109 2.46 15.12 10.89
CA ILE A 109 3.45 14.06 11.01
C ILE A 109 4.42 14.18 9.85
N LEU A 110 5.70 13.96 10.11
CA LEU A 110 6.74 14.09 9.09
C LEU A 110 6.66 12.91 8.13
N HIS A 111 6.56 13.23 6.84
CA HIS A 111 6.43 12.24 5.77
C HIS A 111 7.49 12.45 4.71
N ILE A 112 7.67 11.45 3.87
CA ILE A 112 8.49 11.55 2.66
C ILE A 112 7.81 10.79 1.54
N ALA A 113 7.87 11.34 0.33
CA ALA A 113 7.33 10.66 -0.83
C ALA A 113 8.25 9.52 -1.25
N MET A 114 7.65 8.42 -1.67
CA MET A 114 8.39 7.24 -2.11
C MET A 114 7.77 6.68 -3.37
N ARG A 115 8.59 6.05 -4.19
CA ARG A 115 8.09 5.36 -5.38
C ARG A 115 8.70 3.98 -5.47
N HIS A 116 7.95 3.07 -6.03
CA HIS A 116 8.41 1.69 -6.20
C HIS A 116 9.34 1.62 -7.41
N ILE A 117 10.44 0.91 -7.25
CA ILE A 117 11.35 0.61 -8.35
C ILE A 117 11.26 -0.88 -8.64
N ASN A 118 11.16 -1.24 -9.90
CA ASN A 118 11.07 -2.65 -10.29
C ASN A 118 12.43 -3.26 -10.40
#